data_00fa18ea983b14d4cc24a9abe0a8b4a5
#
_entry.id   00fa18ea983b14d4cc24a9abe0a8b4a5
#
_cell.length_a   1.000
_cell.length_b   1.000
_cell.length_c   1.000
_cell.angle_alpha   90.00
_cell.angle_beta   90.00
_cell.angle_gamma   90.00
#
_symmetry.space_group_name_H-M   'P 1'
#
loop_
_entity.id
_entity.type
_entity.pdbx_description
1 polymer ?
#
loop_
_entity_poly.entity_id
_entity_poly.type
_entity_poly.pdbx_seq_one_letter_code
_entity_poly.pdbx_strand_id
1 'polypeptide(L)'
;MGIQHSMCVQPVFLIGTYDEDGNVNFAPITWVSVTWDTDHFMLVISMFGSKKTKLNVIKTKQLSANLVSTNMLYLVDYFGSNSGNNGIKDKKSYDCSNGEVLNVPTLDLSKWVYECQVKKIVQTGDSDTFFCDIKNVQIDNDIDISDGIDLTLFDPVVYSGHYHSIGEHLGKIGDYIKED
;
A
#
# COMPACT_ATOMS: atom_id res chain seq x y z
N MET A 1 25.50 -7.24 -21.32
CA MET A 1 24.98 -6.96 -19.95
C MET A 1 23.61 -6.35 -20.13
N GLY A 2 22.54 -6.98 -19.65
CA GLY A 2 21.17 -6.44 -19.81
C GLY A 2 20.96 -5.24 -18.89
N ILE A 3 20.05 -4.33 -19.27
CA ILE A 3 19.65 -3.20 -18.43
C ILE A 3 18.88 -3.77 -17.22
N GLN A 4 19.27 -3.36 -16.00
CA GLN A 4 18.51 -3.68 -14.80
C GLN A 4 17.28 -2.77 -14.72
N HIS A 5 16.09 -3.36 -14.78
CA HIS A 5 14.83 -2.63 -14.78
C HIS A 5 14.16 -2.56 -13.38
N SER A 6 14.77 -3.17 -12.36
CA SER A 6 14.22 -3.13 -11.00
C SER A 6 14.47 -1.78 -10.35
N MET A 7 13.41 -1.17 -9.83
CA MET A 7 13.54 0.01 -8.99
C MET A 7 14.02 -0.41 -7.58
N CYS A 8 15.07 0.25 -7.10
CA CYS A 8 15.60 0.06 -5.77
C CYS A 8 14.78 0.86 -4.76
N VAL A 9 14.55 0.28 -3.59
CA VAL A 9 13.76 0.82 -2.48
C VAL A 9 12.31 1.13 -2.85
N GLN A 10 11.46 0.15 -2.64
CA GLN A 10 10.01 0.26 -2.80
C GLN A 10 9.33 0.07 -1.45
N PRO A 11 8.29 0.86 -1.11
CA PRO A 11 7.45 0.55 0.05
C PRO A 11 6.67 -0.75 -0.22
N VAL A 12 6.24 -1.42 0.83
CA VAL A 12 5.36 -2.59 0.70
C VAL A 12 3.99 -2.25 1.27
N PHE A 13 2.95 -2.43 0.45
CA PHE A 13 1.56 -2.28 0.88
C PHE A 13 0.77 -3.57 0.60
N LEU A 14 -0.17 -3.89 1.46
CA LEU A 14 -1.25 -4.82 1.17
C LEU A 14 -2.47 -4.02 0.71
N ILE A 15 -2.80 -4.13 -0.57
CA ILE A 15 -3.95 -3.44 -1.16
C ILE A 15 -5.20 -4.27 -0.92
N GLY A 16 -6.14 -3.70 -0.16
CA GLY A 16 -7.41 -4.30 0.21
C GLY A 16 -8.53 -3.87 -0.73
N THR A 17 -9.36 -4.81 -1.15
CA THR A 17 -10.54 -4.58 -2.00
C THR A 17 -11.65 -5.55 -1.65
N TYR A 18 -12.90 -5.13 -1.81
CA TYR A 18 -14.03 -6.06 -1.94
C TYR A 18 -14.26 -6.40 -3.41
N ASP A 19 -14.73 -7.61 -3.69
CA ASP A 19 -15.31 -7.95 -4.97
C ASP A 19 -16.82 -7.62 -5.02
N GLU A 20 -17.48 -7.93 -6.14
CA GLU A 20 -18.90 -7.63 -6.35
C GLU A 20 -19.83 -8.37 -5.37
N ASP A 21 -19.38 -9.50 -4.83
CA ASP A 21 -20.10 -10.31 -3.86
C ASP A 21 -19.77 -9.94 -2.40
N GLY A 22 -18.92 -8.94 -2.20
CA GLY A 22 -18.46 -8.47 -0.88
C GLY A 22 -17.35 -9.31 -0.28
N ASN A 23 -16.71 -10.22 -1.04
CA ASN A 23 -15.61 -11.00 -0.53
C ASN A 23 -14.32 -10.15 -0.45
N VAL A 24 -13.62 -10.31 0.67
CA VAL A 24 -12.36 -9.62 0.94
C VAL A 24 -11.23 -10.19 0.08
N ASN A 25 -10.40 -9.30 -0.48
CA ASN A 25 -9.17 -9.68 -1.14
C ASN A 25 -8.06 -8.68 -0.84
N PHE A 26 -6.89 -9.19 -0.44
CA PHE A 26 -5.66 -8.42 -0.29
C PHE A 26 -4.60 -8.90 -1.27
N ALA A 27 -3.73 -7.99 -1.72
CA ALA A 27 -2.55 -8.33 -2.53
C ALA A 27 -1.38 -7.42 -2.19
N PRO A 28 -0.14 -7.95 -2.13
CA PRO A 28 1.05 -7.13 -1.97
C PRO A 28 1.35 -6.35 -3.24
N ILE A 29 1.55 -5.06 -3.08
CA ILE A 29 1.93 -4.14 -4.15
C ILE A 29 3.07 -3.26 -3.62
N THR A 30 4.14 -3.17 -4.40
CA THR A 30 5.31 -2.34 -4.10
C THR A 30 5.41 -1.11 -5.01
N TRP A 31 4.66 -1.08 -6.11
CA TRP A 31 4.65 0.05 -7.03
C TRP A 31 3.64 1.10 -6.55
N VAL A 32 4.00 1.73 -5.45
CA VAL A 32 3.21 2.75 -4.77
C VAL A 32 4.06 3.99 -4.57
N SER A 33 3.50 5.14 -4.89
CA SER A 33 4.12 6.45 -4.67
C SER A 33 3.05 7.51 -4.41
N VAL A 34 3.46 8.76 -4.25
CA VAL A 34 2.55 9.89 -4.07
C VAL A 34 2.73 10.89 -5.20
N THR A 35 1.69 11.65 -5.50
CA THR A 35 1.73 12.83 -6.35
C THR A 35 0.91 13.94 -5.71
N TRP A 36 1.02 15.14 -6.25
CA TRP A 36 0.25 16.29 -5.83
C TRP A 36 -0.82 16.62 -6.87
N ASP A 37 -2.06 16.84 -6.45
CA ASP A 37 -3.13 17.35 -7.31
C ASP A 37 -3.62 18.66 -6.70
N THR A 38 -3.63 19.71 -7.47
CA THR A 38 -4.09 21.07 -7.15
C THR A 38 -3.83 21.52 -5.70
N ASP A 39 -4.39 20.84 -4.71
CA ASP A 39 -4.40 21.23 -3.29
C ASP A 39 -4.19 20.08 -2.30
N HIS A 40 -4.00 18.83 -2.77
CA HIS A 40 -3.84 17.66 -1.90
C HIS A 40 -2.93 16.57 -2.48
N PHE A 41 -2.46 15.69 -1.60
CA PHE A 41 -1.73 14.49 -1.98
C PHE A 41 -2.68 13.41 -2.51
N MET A 42 -2.21 12.72 -3.54
CA MET A 42 -2.85 11.54 -4.09
C MET A 42 -1.90 10.34 -3.96
N LEU A 43 -2.46 9.16 -3.72
CA LEU A 43 -1.71 7.92 -3.84
C LEU A 43 -1.70 7.46 -5.31
N VAL A 44 -0.53 7.05 -5.79
CA VAL A 44 -0.34 6.49 -7.14
C VAL A 44 0.05 5.03 -7.01
N ILE A 45 -0.77 4.13 -7.59
CA ILE A 45 -0.57 2.69 -7.47
C ILE A 45 -0.58 2.07 -8.86
N SER A 46 0.46 1.30 -9.20
CA SER A 46 0.51 0.58 -10.47
C SER A 46 0.37 -0.93 -10.25
N MET A 47 -0.49 -1.57 -11.05
CA MET A 47 -0.76 -3.00 -10.98
C MET A 47 -0.64 -3.63 -12.37
N PHE A 48 0.17 -4.68 -12.44
CA PHE A 48 0.44 -5.44 -13.66
C PHE A 48 -0.47 -6.68 -13.78
N GLY A 49 -0.83 -7.03 -15.01
CA GLY A 49 -1.54 -8.26 -15.36
C GLY A 49 -3.01 -8.29 -14.93
N SER A 50 -3.65 -9.46 -15.02
CA SER A 50 -5.07 -9.67 -14.70
C SER A 50 -5.25 -10.22 -13.28
N LYS A 51 -4.86 -9.46 -12.27
CA LYS A 51 -5.01 -9.84 -10.85
C LYS A 51 -6.39 -9.47 -10.33
N LYS A 52 -6.96 -10.28 -9.44
CA LYS A 52 -8.28 -10.03 -8.80
C LYS A 52 -8.34 -8.62 -8.19
N THR A 53 -7.31 -8.20 -7.46
CA THR A 53 -7.23 -6.86 -6.88
C THR A 53 -7.38 -5.75 -7.93
N LYS A 54 -6.65 -5.85 -9.06
CA LYS A 54 -6.76 -4.87 -10.16
C LYS A 54 -8.18 -4.81 -10.72
N LEU A 55 -8.78 -5.98 -10.96
CA LEU A 55 -10.15 -6.08 -11.48
C LEU A 55 -11.17 -5.48 -10.50
N ASN A 56 -11.03 -5.77 -9.22
CA ASN A 56 -11.88 -5.19 -8.18
C ASN A 56 -11.76 -3.66 -8.16
N VAL A 57 -10.53 -3.10 -8.16
CA VAL A 57 -10.31 -1.65 -8.18
C VAL A 57 -10.91 -0.99 -9.44
N ILE A 58 -10.80 -1.64 -10.61
CA ILE A 58 -11.42 -1.12 -11.85
C ILE A 58 -12.94 -1.02 -11.70
N LYS A 59 -13.58 -2.00 -11.03
CA LYS A 59 -15.03 -2.06 -10.84
C LYS A 59 -15.52 -1.13 -9.73
N THR A 60 -14.97 -1.27 -8.53
CA THR A 60 -15.44 -0.55 -7.34
C THR A 60 -14.95 0.89 -7.26
N LYS A 61 -13.84 1.20 -7.93
CA LYS A 61 -13.11 2.48 -7.84
C LYS A 61 -12.63 2.81 -6.42
N GLN A 62 -12.56 1.83 -5.53
CA GLN A 62 -12.16 1.98 -4.14
C GLN A 62 -11.12 0.92 -3.75
N LEU A 63 -10.24 1.28 -2.85
CA LEU A 63 -9.24 0.39 -2.27
C LEU A 63 -8.77 0.93 -0.91
N SER A 64 -8.25 0.03 -0.07
CA SER A 64 -7.38 0.41 1.02
C SER A 64 -5.92 0.12 0.69
N ALA A 65 -5.00 0.96 1.17
CA ALA A 65 -3.56 0.70 1.11
C ALA A 65 -3.03 0.58 2.53
N ASN A 66 -2.78 -0.65 2.95
CA ASN A 66 -2.35 -1.00 4.30
C ASN A 66 -0.82 -1.10 4.31
N LEU A 67 -0.13 -0.18 5.02
CA LEU A 67 1.32 -0.18 5.12
C LEU A 67 1.79 -1.44 5.87
N VAL A 68 2.76 -2.14 5.30
CA VAL A 68 3.28 -3.38 5.85
C VAL A 68 4.39 -3.09 6.85
N SER A 69 4.26 -3.65 8.06
CA SER A 69 5.31 -3.75 9.06
C SER A 69 5.90 -5.18 9.11
N THR A 70 7.04 -5.35 9.78
CA THR A 70 7.76 -6.64 9.78
C THR A 70 6.93 -7.80 10.31
N ASN A 71 6.05 -7.57 11.28
CA ASN A 71 5.14 -8.59 11.82
C ASN A 71 4.04 -9.04 10.82
N MET A 72 3.87 -8.32 9.71
CA MET A 72 2.90 -8.65 8.64
C MET A 72 3.52 -9.44 7.47
N LEU A 73 4.83 -9.72 7.46
CA LEU A 73 5.49 -10.37 6.32
C LEU A 73 4.89 -11.73 5.97
N TYR A 74 4.40 -12.49 6.95
CA TYR A 74 3.72 -13.77 6.70
C TYR A 74 2.42 -13.60 5.88
N LEU A 75 1.71 -12.47 6.04
CA LEU A 75 0.54 -12.12 5.22
C LEU A 75 0.96 -11.71 3.81
N VAL A 76 2.05 -10.94 3.69
CA VAL A 76 2.59 -10.53 2.39
C VAL A 76 2.94 -11.75 1.55
N ASP A 77 3.66 -12.70 2.10
CA ASP A 77 4.03 -13.95 1.41
C ASP A 77 2.80 -14.80 1.12
N TYR A 78 1.88 -14.93 2.08
CA TYR A 78 0.63 -15.66 1.88
C TYR A 78 -0.19 -15.07 0.72
N PHE A 79 -0.45 -13.76 0.74
CA PHE A 79 -1.24 -13.10 -0.31
C PHE A 79 -0.49 -13.01 -1.65
N GLY A 80 0.83 -12.93 -1.63
CA GLY A 80 1.68 -12.87 -2.83
C GLY A 80 1.78 -14.22 -3.54
N SER A 81 1.84 -15.31 -2.79
CA SER A 81 1.99 -16.67 -3.33
C SER A 81 0.67 -17.29 -3.78
N ASN A 82 -0.47 -16.78 -3.34
CA ASN A 82 -1.78 -17.31 -3.65
C ASN A 82 -2.59 -16.36 -4.54
N SER A 83 -3.14 -16.89 -5.65
CA SER A 83 -3.99 -16.10 -6.52
C SER A 83 -5.38 -15.91 -5.91
N GLY A 84 -5.84 -14.64 -5.80
CA GLY A 84 -7.22 -14.35 -5.40
C GLY A 84 -8.29 -14.91 -6.37
N ASN A 85 -7.91 -15.19 -7.62
CA ASN A 85 -8.82 -15.77 -8.61
C ASN A 85 -9.17 -17.25 -8.31
N ASN A 86 -8.39 -17.90 -7.46
CA ASN A 86 -8.58 -19.34 -7.12
C ASN A 86 -9.31 -19.55 -5.79
N GLY A 87 -9.75 -18.50 -5.10
CA GLY A 87 -10.44 -18.59 -3.80
C GLY A 87 -9.56 -19.10 -2.65
N ILE A 88 -8.26 -19.28 -2.85
CA ILE A 88 -7.34 -19.83 -1.82
C ILE A 88 -7.12 -18.83 -0.68
N LYS A 89 -7.16 -17.52 -0.98
CA LYS A 89 -6.95 -16.46 0.02
C LYS A 89 -8.03 -16.43 1.11
N ASP A 90 -9.24 -16.86 0.77
CA ASP A 90 -10.38 -16.88 1.68
C ASP A 90 -10.25 -17.94 2.79
N LYS A 91 -9.28 -18.87 2.66
CA LYS A 91 -9.02 -19.93 3.65
C LYS A 91 -8.09 -19.51 4.79
N LYS A 92 -7.40 -18.39 4.66
CA LYS A 92 -6.51 -17.88 5.70
C LYS A 92 -7.29 -17.02 6.68
N SER A 93 -7.21 -17.35 7.97
CA SER A 93 -7.72 -16.48 9.03
C SER A 93 -6.77 -15.29 9.22
N TYR A 94 -7.31 -14.11 9.18
CA TYR A 94 -6.67 -12.84 9.53
C TYR A 94 -7.74 -11.85 9.96
N ASP A 95 -7.37 -10.94 10.84
CA ASP A 95 -8.29 -9.92 11.34
C ASP A 95 -8.32 -8.74 10.37
N CYS A 96 -9.51 -8.38 9.95
CA CYS A 96 -9.75 -7.21 9.10
C CYS A 96 -11.10 -6.58 9.43
N SER A 97 -11.12 -5.26 9.33
CA SER A 97 -12.29 -4.41 9.54
C SER A 97 -12.74 -3.77 8.23
N ASN A 98 -13.88 -3.11 8.23
CA ASN A 98 -14.27 -2.22 7.14
C ASN A 98 -13.65 -0.84 7.35
N GLY A 99 -13.39 -0.13 6.24
CA GLY A 99 -12.95 1.25 6.28
C GLY A 99 -13.95 2.15 7.02
N GLU A 100 -13.44 3.22 7.59
CA GLU A 100 -14.25 4.19 8.35
C GLU A 100 -15.06 5.11 7.44
N VAL A 101 -14.53 5.43 6.25
CA VAL A 101 -15.11 6.37 5.29
C VAL A 101 -15.54 5.68 3.99
N LEU A 102 -14.72 4.74 3.50
CA LEU A 102 -15.01 4.00 2.28
C LEU A 102 -15.36 2.54 2.58
N ASN A 103 -16.13 1.92 1.69
CA ASN A 103 -16.41 0.48 1.76
C ASN A 103 -15.23 -0.33 1.19
N VAL A 104 -14.18 -0.46 1.99
CA VAL A 104 -12.93 -1.17 1.68
C VAL A 104 -12.46 -1.97 2.89
N PRO A 105 -11.88 -3.18 2.71
CA PRO A 105 -11.36 -3.93 3.84
C PRO A 105 -10.02 -3.36 4.28
N THR A 106 -9.81 -3.22 5.59
CA THR A 106 -8.56 -2.75 6.23
C THR A 106 -8.00 -3.86 7.12
N LEU A 107 -6.68 -4.02 7.17
CA LEU A 107 -6.03 -4.99 8.04
C LEU A 107 -5.80 -4.41 9.44
N ASP A 108 -6.31 -5.07 10.48
CA ASP A 108 -6.22 -4.62 11.87
C ASP A 108 -4.77 -4.58 12.38
N LEU A 109 -3.86 -5.35 11.77
CA LEU A 109 -2.43 -5.31 12.07
C LEU A 109 -1.69 -4.11 11.45
N SER A 110 -2.29 -3.43 10.47
CA SER A 110 -1.63 -2.29 9.83
C SER A 110 -1.83 -1.03 10.65
N LYS A 111 -0.75 -0.45 11.12
CA LYS A 111 -0.76 0.78 11.91
C LYS A 111 -0.99 2.05 11.09
N TRP A 112 -0.99 1.92 9.75
CA TRP A 112 -1.20 3.04 8.84
C TRP A 112 -1.94 2.58 7.59
N VAL A 113 -3.17 3.03 7.42
CA VAL A 113 -4.04 2.62 6.32
C VAL A 113 -4.59 3.85 5.60
N TYR A 114 -4.42 3.89 4.29
CA TYR A 114 -5.08 4.87 3.43
C TYR A 114 -6.37 4.28 2.86
N GLU A 115 -7.48 4.98 2.99
CA GLU A 115 -8.72 4.70 2.27
C GLU A 115 -8.77 5.57 1.02
N CYS A 116 -8.82 4.95 -0.14
CA CYS A 116 -8.57 5.61 -1.41
C CYS A 116 -9.72 5.45 -2.41
N GLN A 117 -10.11 6.56 -3.02
CA GLN A 117 -11.04 6.62 -4.14
C GLN A 117 -10.28 6.87 -5.45
N VAL A 118 -10.44 5.98 -6.43
CA VAL A 118 -9.80 6.14 -7.74
C VAL A 118 -10.40 7.32 -8.50
N LYS A 119 -9.56 8.29 -8.82
CA LYS A 119 -9.90 9.47 -9.63
C LYS A 119 -9.61 9.27 -11.11
N LYS A 120 -8.46 8.65 -11.42
CA LYS A 120 -8.01 8.45 -12.81
C LYS A 120 -7.28 7.12 -12.95
N ILE A 121 -7.45 6.49 -14.09
CA ILE A 121 -6.72 5.27 -14.48
C ILE A 121 -5.97 5.58 -15.78
N VAL A 122 -4.68 5.23 -15.81
CA VAL A 122 -3.84 5.31 -17.01
C VAL A 122 -3.31 3.92 -17.31
N GLN A 123 -3.68 3.40 -18.48
CA GLN A 123 -3.21 2.10 -18.95
C GLN A 123 -1.91 2.25 -19.74
N THR A 124 -0.95 1.37 -19.48
CA THR A 124 0.30 1.24 -20.22
C THR A 124 0.60 -0.24 -20.45
N GLY A 125 0.32 -0.74 -21.64
CA GLY A 125 0.39 -2.18 -21.92
C GLY A 125 -0.54 -2.98 -21.01
N ASP A 126 0.01 -3.96 -20.29
CA ASP A 126 -0.75 -4.80 -19.32
C ASP A 126 -0.84 -4.20 -17.93
N SER A 127 -0.26 -3.01 -17.73
CA SER A 127 -0.28 -2.31 -16.44
C SER A 127 -1.34 -1.21 -16.43
N ASP A 128 -2.04 -1.08 -15.30
CA ASP A 128 -2.88 0.06 -14.99
C ASP A 128 -2.31 0.84 -13.82
N THR A 129 -2.17 2.15 -14.00
CA THR A 129 -1.78 3.08 -12.94
C THR A 129 -3.00 3.84 -12.47
N PHE A 130 -3.28 3.71 -11.19
CA PHE A 130 -4.41 4.31 -10.49
C PHE A 130 -3.94 5.56 -9.75
N PHE A 131 -4.53 6.70 -10.04
CA PHE A 131 -4.39 7.95 -9.29
C PHE A 131 -5.57 8.05 -8.35
N CYS A 132 -5.31 8.03 -7.05
CA CYS A 132 -6.33 7.85 -6.03
C CYS A 132 -6.34 9.03 -5.05
N ASP A 133 -7.51 9.68 -4.89
CA ASP A 133 -7.73 10.60 -3.78
C ASP A 133 -7.70 9.82 -2.47
N ILE A 134 -6.96 10.31 -1.50
CA ILE A 134 -6.96 9.80 -0.11
C ILE A 134 -8.19 10.42 0.57
N LYS A 135 -9.15 9.57 0.96
CA LYS A 135 -10.39 10.01 1.63
C LYS A 135 -10.31 9.92 3.15
N ASN A 136 -9.49 9.01 3.65
CA ASN A 136 -9.18 8.86 5.07
C ASN A 136 -7.80 8.24 5.27
N VAL A 137 -7.19 8.53 6.41
CA VAL A 137 -5.98 7.88 6.87
C VAL A 137 -6.25 7.38 8.28
N GLN A 138 -6.32 6.06 8.45
CA GLN A 138 -6.37 5.43 9.77
C GLN A 138 -4.94 5.30 10.29
N ILE A 139 -4.67 5.85 11.46
CA ILE A 139 -3.36 5.80 12.10
C ILE A 139 -3.55 5.21 13.49
N ASP A 140 -2.70 4.27 13.87
CA ASP A 140 -2.70 3.71 15.22
C ASP A 140 -2.50 4.83 16.25
N ASN A 141 -3.29 4.79 17.33
CA ASN A 141 -3.28 5.80 18.39
C ASN A 141 -1.91 5.97 19.07
N ASP A 142 -1.05 4.97 18.99
CA ASP A 142 0.32 5.01 19.54
C ASP A 142 1.30 5.83 18.68
N ILE A 143 0.88 6.29 17.48
CA ILE A 143 1.72 7.03 16.55
C ILE A 143 1.45 8.53 16.67
N ASP A 144 2.40 9.29 17.21
CA ASP A 144 2.36 10.74 17.22
C ASP A 144 2.89 11.29 15.88
N ILE A 145 2.07 12.11 15.22
CA ILE A 145 2.40 12.75 13.94
C ILE A 145 2.63 14.27 14.07
N SER A 146 2.65 14.82 15.27
CA SER A 146 2.70 16.27 15.51
C SER A 146 4.05 16.91 15.10
N ASP A 147 5.15 16.17 15.15
CA ASP A 147 6.50 16.61 14.73
C ASP A 147 7.11 15.68 13.66
N GLY A 148 6.31 15.35 12.65
CA GLY A 148 6.70 14.41 11.61
C GLY A 148 6.34 12.96 11.96
N ILE A 149 6.64 12.02 11.07
CA ILE A 149 6.33 10.59 11.24
C ILE A 149 7.58 9.85 11.65
N ASP A 150 7.62 9.36 12.89
CA ASP A 150 8.68 8.46 13.33
C ASP A 150 8.39 7.03 12.84
N LEU A 151 9.08 6.63 11.79
CA LEU A 151 8.93 5.31 11.19
C LEU A 151 9.35 4.17 12.12
N THR A 152 10.12 4.42 13.17
CA THR A 152 10.52 3.38 14.13
C THR A 152 9.35 2.85 14.96
N LEU A 153 8.28 3.66 15.11
CA LEU A 153 7.09 3.29 15.87
C LEU A 153 6.26 2.17 15.21
N PHE A 154 6.38 1.98 13.91
CA PHE A 154 5.62 0.95 13.20
C PHE A 154 6.45 0.06 12.27
N ASP A 155 7.77 0.19 12.28
CA ASP A 155 8.75 -0.72 11.65
C ASP A 155 8.35 -1.13 10.21
N PRO A 156 8.18 -0.17 9.28
CA PRO A 156 7.72 -0.45 7.93
C PRO A 156 8.77 -1.23 7.13
N VAL A 157 8.28 -2.05 6.21
CA VAL A 157 9.11 -2.86 5.33
C VAL A 157 9.37 -2.14 4.01
N VAL A 158 10.62 -2.18 3.54
CA VAL A 158 11.00 -1.80 2.19
C VAL A 158 11.46 -3.02 1.39
N TYR A 159 11.32 -2.94 0.07
CA TYR A 159 11.58 -4.05 -0.86
C TYR A 159 12.53 -3.63 -1.97
N SER A 160 13.50 -4.51 -2.28
CA SER A 160 14.42 -4.37 -3.42
C SER A 160 14.78 -5.73 -4.03
N GLY A 161 13.78 -6.63 -4.17
CA GLY A 161 14.00 -8.06 -4.45
C GLY A 161 14.07 -8.90 -3.19
N HIS A 162 14.39 -8.29 -2.06
CA HIS A 162 14.34 -8.83 -0.70
C HIS A 162 13.63 -7.83 0.20
N TYR A 163 13.09 -8.30 1.34
CA TYR A 163 12.53 -7.44 2.37
C TYR A 163 13.65 -6.90 3.27
N HIS A 164 13.53 -5.62 3.62
CA HIS A 164 14.44 -4.95 4.54
C HIS A 164 13.64 -4.12 5.54
N SER A 165 14.11 -4.03 6.77
CA SER A 165 13.66 -3.00 7.71
C SER A 165 14.28 -1.65 7.34
N ILE A 166 13.71 -0.56 7.85
CA ILE A 166 14.35 0.76 7.78
C ILE A 166 15.46 0.87 8.82
N GLY A 167 16.39 1.80 8.59
CA GLY A 167 17.45 2.13 9.54
C GLY A 167 17.02 3.15 10.59
N GLU A 168 18.01 3.73 11.26
CA GLU A 168 17.84 4.79 12.25
C GLU A 168 17.41 6.13 11.62
N HIS A 169 16.78 6.99 12.41
CA HIS A 169 16.45 8.35 12.01
C HIS A 169 17.73 9.16 11.80
N LEU A 170 17.87 9.80 10.66
CA LEU A 170 19.08 10.51 10.27
C LEU A 170 18.99 12.03 10.47
N GLY A 171 17.79 12.60 10.54
CA GLY A 171 17.56 14.04 10.66
C GLY A 171 16.43 14.57 9.82
N LYS A 172 16.26 15.88 9.82
CA LYS A 172 15.21 16.61 9.06
C LYS A 172 15.80 17.31 7.84
N ILE A 173 14.95 17.77 6.93
CA ILE A 173 15.34 18.62 5.81
C ILE A 173 15.95 19.91 6.37
N GLY A 174 17.18 20.21 5.97
CA GLY A 174 17.95 21.35 6.41
C GLY A 174 19.11 21.03 7.36
N ASP A 175 19.05 19.91 8.08
CA ASP A 175 20.10 19.54 9.06
C ASP A 175 21.49 19.31 8.43
N TYR A 176 21.52 19.05 7.12
CA TYR A 176 22.77 18.76 6.39
C TYR A 176 23.24 19.92 5.49
N ILE A 177 22.66 21.11 5.63
CA ILE A 177 23.16 22.32 4.95
C ILE A 177 24.49 22.68 5.59
N LYS A 178 25.58 22.66 4.78
CA LYS A 178 26.87 23.18 5.24
C LYS A 178 26.82 24.70 5.22
N GLU A 179 27.14 25.35 6.35
CA GLU A 179 27.44 26.78 6.37
C GLU A 179 28.78 26.98 5.65
N ASP A 180 28.81 27.82 4.59
CA ASP A 180 30.02 28.22 3.86
C ASP A 180 30.86 29.18 4.68
#